data_884ffe4dfe76580f288b661aa729920e
#
_entry.id   884ffe4dfe76580f288b661aa729920e
#
_cell.length_a   1.000
_cell.length_b   1.000
_cell.length_c   1.000
_cell.angle_alpha   90.00
_cell.angle_beta   90.00
_cell.angle_gamma   90.00
#
_symmetry.space_group_name_H-M   'P 1'
#
loop_
_entity.id
_entity.type
_entity.pdbx_description
1 polymer ?
#
loop_
_entity_poly.entity_id
_entity_poly.type
_entity_poly.pdbx_seq_one_letter_code
_entity_poly.pdbx_strand_id
1 'polypeptide(L)'
;MTTKGYEMILEAARAAGLSDRPRTSLSPGSIVEKARYDEVAYVAHGDPAMEDAFRKARAKLPSFLALAKVPLAGMEGFAVKVAIADGCDTEYFWIHPFTQKGEQLSGVLNNTPSSPAIRLQKGDRINFMERDIVDWMYMERGAMRGNYTARALLKNASQTEKEAFRRQFGFDGEL
;
A
#
# COMPACT_ATOMS: atom_id res chain seq x y z
N MET A 1 -15.17 6.43 -14.83
CA MET A 1 -14.86 4.99 -14.83
C MET A 1 -14.34 4.62 -13.47
N THR A 2 -14.92 3.68 -12.86
CA THR A 2 -15.23 3.52 -11.44
C THR A 2 -14.10 2.98 -10.59
N THR A 3 -13.80 3.67 -9.55
CA THR A 3 -13.14 3.47 -8.26
C THR A 3 -13.42 2.10 -7.58
N LYS A 4 -14.02 1.15 -8.27
CA LYS A 4 -14.64 -0.04 -7.69
C LYS A 4 -13.70 -1.03 -7.03
N GLY A 5 -12.50 -1.24 -7.55
CA GLY A 5 -11.57 -2.24 -7.01
C GLY A 5 -10.95 -1.81 -5.67
N TYR A 6 -10.60 -0.54 -5.55
CA TYR A 6 -10.03 0.00 -4.31
C TYR A 6 -11.11 0.20 -3.24
N GLU A 7 -12.31 0.66 -3.64
CA GLU A 7 -13.45 0.76 -2.71
C GLU A 7 -13.91 -0.62 -2.23
N MET A 8 -13.83 -1.66 -3.04
CA MET A 8 -14.08 -3.04 -2.59
C MET A 8 -13.10 -3.49 -1.51
N ILE A 9 -11.83 -3.07 -1.58
CA ILE A 9 -10.84 -3.35 -0.52
C ILE A 9 -11.23 -2.61 0.77
N LEU A 10 -11.69 -1.35 0.66
CA LEU A 10 -12.16 -0.56 1.78
C LEU A 10 -13.54 -1.01 2.29
N GLU A 11 -14.48 -1.40 1.43
CA GLU A 11 -15.79 -1.92 1.83
C GLU A 11 -15.72 -3.31 2.45
N ALA A 12 -14.87 -4.19 1.96
CA ALA A 12 -14.62 -5.48 2.62
C ALA A 12 -14.07 -5.29 4.04
N ALA A 13 -13.25 -4.26 4.26
CA ALA A 13 -12.78 -3.87 5.60
C ALA A 13 -13.90 -3.30 6.48
N ARG A 14 -14.86 -2.54 5.91
CA ARG A 14 -16.04 -2.01 6.61
C ARG A 14 -17.10 -3.07 6.90
N ALA A 15 -17.38 -3.95 5.96
CA ALA A 15 -18.35 -5.05 6.12
C ALA A 15 -17.93 -6.07 7.18
N ALA A 16 -16.63 -6.14 7.51
CA ALA A 16 -16.11 -6.95 8.60
C ALA A 16 -16.27 -6.31 10.00
N GLY A 17 -17.01 -5.19 10.14
CA GLY A 17 -17.33 -4.56 11.43
C GLY A 17 -16.15 -3.90 12.14
N LEU A 18 -15.16 -3.41 11.39
CA LEU A 18 -13.89 -2.88 11.90
C LEU A 18 -13.81 -1.35 11.88
N SER A 19 -14.97 -0.66 11.93
CA SER A 19 -15.02 0.78 12.16
C SER A 19 -14.94 1.08 13.66
N ASP A 20 -14.04 1.97 14.03
CA ASP A 20 -13.97 2.69 15.30
C ASP A 20 -13.75 1.84 16.57
N ARG A 21 -12.49 1.44 16.80
CA ARG A 21 -12.01 1.20 18.17
C ARG A 21 -10.86 2.15 18.52
N PRO A 22 -10.92 2.80 19.71
CA PRO A 22 -9.84 3.66 20.17
C PRO A 22 -8.58 2.83 20.43
N ARG A 23 -7.43 3.40 20.09
CA ARG A 23 -6.10 2.80 20.27
C ARG A 23 -5.80 2.60 21.74
N THR A 24 -5.87 1.38 22.23
CA THR A 24 -5.28 0.96 23.50
C THR A 24 -4.26 -0.13 23.21
N SER A 25 -3.03 0.09 23.64
CA SER A 25 -1.86 -0.83 23.72
C SER A 25 -1.82 -1.96 22.69
N LEU A 26 -0.91 -1.83 21.75
CA LEU A 26 -0.63 -2.79 20.68
C LEU A 26 -0.10 -4.11 21.26
N SER A 27 -0.98 -5.07 21.42
CA SER A 27 -0.61 -6.47 21.27
C SER A 27 -0.15 -6.68 19.81
N PRO A 28 0.83 -7.57 19.55
CA PRO A 28 1.24 -7.83 18.18
C PRO A 28 0.07 -8.40 17.38
N GLY A 29 -0.67 -7.53 16.71
CA GLY A 29 -1.76 -7.88 15.82
C GLY A 29 -1.27 -8.79 14.70
N SER A 30 -2.16 -9.61 14.13
CA SER A 30 -1.80 -10.47 13.00
C SER A 30 -1.28 -9.62 11.83
N ILE A 31 -0.44 -10.20 10.97
CA ILE A 31 0.06 -9.52 9.76
C ILE A 31 -1.09 -9.03 8.88
N VAL A 32 -2.23 -9.73 8.89
CA VAL A 32 -3.46 -9.32 8.20
C VAL A 32 -4.04 -8.04 8.79
N GLU A 33 -4.04 -7.88 10.12
CA GLU A 33 -4.45 -6.62 10.77
C GLU A 33 -3.47 -5.49 10.45
N LYS A 34 -2.17 -5.74 10.51
CA LYS A 34 -1.15 -4.76 10.12
C LYS A 34 -1.30 -4.31 8.66
N ALA A 35 -1.56 -5.25 7.74
CA ALA A 35 -1.84 -4.91 6.34
C ALA A 35 -3.16 -4.15 6.14
N ARG A 36 -4.19 -4.42 6.96
CA ARG A 36 -5.47 -3.69 6.93
C ARG A 36 -5.35 -2.24 7.36
N TYR A 37 -4.51 -1.97 8.37
CA TYR A 37 -4.34 -0.62 8.91
C TYR A 37 -3.19 0.15 8.28
N ASP A 38 -2.57 -0.41 7.21
CA ASP A 38 -1.35 0.16 6.62
C ASP A 38 -0.21 0.37 7.63
N GLU A 39 -0.23 -0.37 8.75
CA GLU A 39 0.81 -0.33 9.80
C GLU A 39 2.14 -0.95 9.35
N VAL A 40 2.40 -1.00 8.05
CA VAL A 40 3.74 -1.27 7.49
C VAL A 40 4.74 -0.16 7.88
N ALA A 41 4.25 0.93 8.47
CA ALA A 41 5.06 2.04 8.96
C ALA A 41 6.11 1.64 10.02
N TYR A 42 5.91 0.52 10.72
CA TYR A 42 6.78 0.10 11.82
C TYR A 42 7.66 -1.12 11.54
N VAL A 43 7.91 -1.46 10.29
CA VAL A 43 9.02 -2.36 10.02
C VAL A 43 10.29 -1.56 10.21
N ALA A 44 11.12 -2.00 11.17
CA ALA A 44 12.33 -1.30 11.56
C ALA A 44 13.14 -0.87 10.32
N HIS A 45 13.59 0.37 10.31
CA HIS A 45 14.59 0.84 9.36
C HIS A 45 15.74 -0.18 9.35
N GLY A 46 16.06 -0.73 8.16
CA GLY A 46 17.10 -1.73 8.00
C GLY A 46 16.65 -3.20 8.02
N ASP A 47 15.35 -3.50 7.96
CA ASP A 47 14.91 -4.89 7.70
C ASP A 47 15.31 -5.29 6.27
N PRO A 48 16.22 -6.29 6.10
CA PRO A 48 16.71 -6.69 4.80
C PRO A 48 15.61 -7.17 3.84
N ALA A 49 14.53 -7.77 4.37
CA ALA A 49 13.41 -8.23 3.57
C ALA A 49 12.60 -7.04 3.00
N MET A 50 12.50 -5.97 3.78
CA MET A 50 11.82 -4.76 3.35
C MET A 50 12.65 -3.97 2.33
N GLU A 51 13.96 -3.87 2.55
CA GLU A 51 14.88 -3.25 1.56
C GLU A 51 14.86 -4.00 0.22
N ASP A 52 14.81 -5.33 0.24
CA ASP A 52 14.67 -6.17 -0.95
C ASP A 52 13.32 -5.92 -1.65
N ALA A 53 12.25 -5.76 -0.88
CA ALA A 53 10.93 -5.41 -1.40
C ALA A 53 10.94 -4.06 -2.11
N PHE A 54 11.50 -3.03 -1.50
CA PHE A 54 11.64 -1.70 -2.11
C PHE A 54 12.49 -1.74 -3.38
N ARG A 55 13.59 -2.46 -3.36
CA ARG A 55 14.46 -2.64 -4.54
C ARG A 55 13.71 -3.31 -5.70
N LYS A 56 12.94 -4.37 -5.41
CA LYS A 56 12.12 -5.07 -6.42
C LYS A 56 11.00 -4.20 -6.97
N ALA A 57 10.33 -3.44 -6.12
CA ALA A 57 9.30 -2.51 -6.52
C ALA A 57 9.87 -1.43 -7.45
N ARG A 58 10.99 -0.80 -7.06
CA ARG A 58 11.64 0.24 -7.85
C ARG A 58 12.15 -0.26 -9.20
N ALA A 59 12.68 -1.47 -9.26
CA ALA A 59 13.14 -2.06 -10.52
C ALA A 59 12.03 -2.22 -11.57
N LYS A 60 10.78 -2.39 -11.13
CA LYS A 60 9.60 -2.54 -12.00
C LYS A 60 8.72 -1.30 -12.07
N LEU A 61 9.06 -0.23 -11.36
CA LEU A 61 8.30 1.02 -11.32
C LEU A 61 8.07 1.64 -12.70
N PRO A 62 9.07 1.72 -13.61
CA PRO A 62 8.84 2.29 -14.93
C PRO A 62 7.75 1.55 -15.74
N SER A 63 7.73 0.22 -15.66
CA SER A 63 6.72 -0.60 -16.33
C SER A 63 5.33 -0.39 -15.71
N PHE A 64 5.26 -0.30 -14.39
CA PHE A 64 4.02 0.01 -13.68
C PHE A 64 3.47 1.38 -14.06
N LEU A 65 4.30 2.42 -14.08
CA LEU A 65 3.88 3.79 -14.44
C LEU A 65 3.41 3.87 -15.90
N ALA A 66 4.02 3.10 -16.80
CA ALA A 66 3.56 3.01 -18.18
C ALA A 66 2.16 2.38 -18.27
N LEU A 67 1.89 1.30 -17.53
CA LEU A 67 0.57 0.67 -17.43
C LEU A 67 -0.45 1.59 -16.77
N ALA A 68 -0.08 2.33 -15.73
CA ALA A 68 -0.97 3.26 -15.05
C ALA A 68 -1.44 4.42 -15.95
N LYS A 69 -0.62 4.84 -16.93
CA LYS A 69 -0.99 5.85 -17.94
C LYS A 69 -2.00 5.33 -18.96
N VAL A 70 -1.87 4.07 -19.35
CA VAL A 70 -2.71 3.44 -20.38
C VAL A 70 -3.10 2.03 -19.88
N PRO A 71 -4.04 1.93 -18.92
CA PRO A 71 -4.45 0.64 -18.38
C PRO A 71 -5.05 -0.27 -19.45
N LEU A 72 -4.67 -1.54 -19.43
CA LEU A 72 -5.29 -2.55 -20.27
C LEU A 72 -6.62 -3.02 -19.68
N ALA A 73 -7.43 -3.68 -20.50
CA ALA A 73 -8.72 -4.22 -20.05
C ALA A 73 -8.56 -5.19 -18.86
N GLY A 74 -9.31 -4.94 -17.79
CA GLY A 74 -9.25 -5.71 -16.55
C GLY A 74 -8.18 -5.25 -15.56
N MET A 75 -7.47 -4.15 -15.84
CA MET A 75 -6.56 -3.50 -14.89
C MET A 75 -7.20 -2.28 -14.26
N GLU A 76 -7.15 -2.18 -12.92
CA GLU A 76 -7.74 -1.10 -12.15
C GLU A 76 -7.03 -0.90 -10.80
N GLY A 77 -7.40 0.15 -10.05
CA GLY A 77 -6.90 0.36 -8.68
C GLY A 77 -5.40 0.65 -8.59
N PHE A 78 -4.84 1.34 -9.59
CA PHE A 78 -3.42 1.72 -9.58
C PHE A 78 -3.11 2.66 -8.42
N ALA A 79 -2.22 2.23 -7.53
CA ALA A 79 -1.78 2.99 -6.38
C ALA A 79 -0.26 2.94 -6.23
N VAL A 80 0.32 3.99 -5.68
CA VAL A 80 1.74 4.05 -5.31
C VAL A 80 1.89 4.24 -3.82
N LYS A 81 2.95 3.66 -3.24
CA LYS A 81 3.32 3.87 -1.84
C LYS A 81 4.50 4.83 -1.79
N VAL A 82 4.35 5.90 -1.03
CA VAL A 82 5.32 7.00 -0.93
C VAL A 82 5.87 7.08 0.49
N ALA A 83 7.17 7.27 0.62
CA ALA A 83 7.83 7.54 1.89
C ALA A 83 7.76 9.04 2.19
N ILE A 84 7.25 9.42 3.36
CA ILE A 84 7.20 10.80 3.85
C ILE A 84 7.93 10.85 5.18
N ALA A 85 9.01 11.66 5.24
CA ALA A 85 9.78 11.87 6.46
C ALA A 85 9.20 13.05 7.26
N ASP A 86 9.14 12.91 8.58
CA ASP A 86 8.73 13.98 9.52
C ASP A 86 9.92 14.61 10.30
N GLY A 87 11.13 14.32 9.85
CA GLY A 87 12.39 14.77 10.44
C GLY A 87 13.10 13.71 11.29
N CYS A 88 12.37 12.88 12.02
CA CYS A 88 12.94 11.80 12.85
C CYS A 88 12.55 10.42 12.33
N ASP A 89 11.33 10.29 11.83
CA ASP A 89 10.75 9.03 11.37
C ASP A 89 10.32 9.13 9.91
N THR A 90 10.14 7.98 9.28
CA THR A 90 9.58 7.87 7.92
C THR A 90 8.31 7.04 7.98
N GLU A 91 7.24 7.60 7.48
CA GLU A 91 5.96 6.93 7.37
C GLU A 91 5.61 6.69 5.88
N TYR A 92 4.89 5.61 5.60
CA TYR A 92 4.59 5.18 4.24
C TYR A 92 3.10 5.32 3.94
N PHE A 93 2.79 5.96 2.81
CA PHE A 93 1.41 6.29 2.44
C PHE A 93 1.04 5.73 1.08
N TRP A 94 -0.12 5.10 0.99
CA TRP A 94 -0.75 4.77 -0.28
C TRP A 94 -1.40 6.01 -0.89
N ILE A 95 -1.09 6.27 -2.15
CA ILE A 95 -1.61 7.39 -2.93
C ILE A 95 -2.46 6.85 -4.08
N HIS A 96 -3.75 7.21 -4.09
CA HIS A 96 -4.70 6.85 -5.14
C HIS A 96 -5.94 7.77 -5.09
N PRO A 97 -6.45 8.27 -6.22
CA PRO A 97 -5.82 8.25 -7.54
C PRO A 97 -4.60 9.17 -7.62
N PHE A 98 -3.76 8.95 -8.60
CA PHE A 98 -2.62 9.82 -8.87
C PHE A 98 -2.49 10.16 -10.36
N THR A 99 -1.76 11.23 -10.65
CA THR A 99 -1.38 11.66 -12.00
C THR A 99 0.12 11.91 -12.06
N GLN A 100 0.71 11.78 -13.24
CA GLN A 100 2.15 11.97 -13.46
C GLN A 100 2.40 12.97 -14.59
N LYS A 101 3.33 13.91 -14.33
CA LYS A 101 3.87 14.84 -15.32
C LYS A 101 5.40 14.86 -15.22
N GLY A 102 6.08 14.19 -16.15
CA GLY A 102 7.51 13.93 -16.02
C GLY A 102 7.81 13.07 -14.79
N GLU A 103 8.78 13.50 -13.99
CA GLU A 103 9.14 12.86 -12.73
C GLU A 103 8.27 13.29 -11.53
N GLN A 104 7.42 14.30 -11.72
CA GLN A 104 6.54 14.82 -10.68
C GLN A 104 5.18 14.13 -10.73
N LEU A 105 4.69 13.74 -9.56
CA LEU A 105 3.39 13.12 -9.41
C LEU A 105 2.54 13.92 -8.41
N SER A 106 1.23 13.80 -8.55
CA SER A 106 0.26 14.36 -7.60
C SER A 106 -0.85 13.35 -7.39
N GLY A 107 -1.28 13.16 -6.16
CA GLY A 107 -2.33 12.20 -5.86
C GLY A 107 -2.95 12.38 -4.49
N VAL A 108 -3.91 11.53 -4.16
CA VAL A 108 -4.73 11.61 -2.95
C VAL A 108 -4.22 10.59 -1.93
N LEU A 109 -4.00 11.07 -0.71
CA LEU A 109 -3.58 10.25 0.44
C LEU A 109 -4.70 9.32 0.88
N ASN A 110 -4.42 8.04 1.00
CA ASN A 110 -5.45 7.03 1.26
C ASN A 110 -5.45 6.46 2.68
N ASN A 111 -4.38 6.64 3.43
CA ASN A 111 -4.31 6.25 4.84
C ASN A 111 -4.09 7.47 5.74
N THR A 112 -4.48 7.32 7.01
CA THR A 112 -4.31 8.37 8.01
C THR A 112 -2.90 8.27 8.59
N PRO A 113 -2.16 9.40 8.70
CA PRO A 113 -0.87 9.43 9.40
C PRO A 113 -0.97 8.90 10.83
N SER A 114 0.04 8.17 11.27
CA SER A 114 0.20 7.73 12.66
C SER A 114 0.99 8.73 13.47
N SER A 115 1.98 9.38 12.85
CA SER A 115 2.78 10.42 13.49
C SER A 115 2.00 11.73 13.57
N PRO A 116 1.91 12.35 14.77
CA PRO A 116 1.28 13.67 14.92
C PRO A 116 2.12 14.80 14.30
N ALA A 117 3.38 14.54 13.94
CA ALA A 117 4.25 15.51 13.25
C ALA A 117 3.88 15.66 11.77
N ILE A 118 3.33 14.61 11.15
CA ILE A 118 2.85 14.65 9.77
C ILE A 118 1.47 15.31 9.76
N ARG A 119 1.44 16.57 9.34
CA ARG A 119 0.21 17.40 9.27
C ARG A 119 -0.58 17.13 7.98
N LEU A 120 -0.81 15.87 7.66
CA LEU A 120 -1.62 15.43 6.54
C LEU A 120 -2.82 14.64 7.05
N GLN A 121 -3.87 14.55 6.23
CA GLN A 121 -5.06 13.77 6.51
C GLN A 121 -5.38 12.88 5.31
N LYS A 122 -6.05 11.76 5.56
CA LYS A 122 -6.63 10.97 4.50
C LYS A 122 -7.55 11.82 3.64
N GLY A 123 -7.36 11.81 2.34
CA GLY A 123 -8.07 12.64 1.36
C GLY A 123 -7.28 13.86 0.90
N ASP A 124 -6.19 14.23 1.59
CA ASP A 124 -5.35 15.34 1.15
C ASP A 124 -4.65 15.01 -0.17
N ARG A 125 -4.53 16.03 -1.01
CA ARG A 125 -3.76 15.94 -2.24
C ARG A 125 -2.32 16.36 -1.96
N ILE A 126 -1.37 15.49 -2.32
CA ILE A 126 0.06 15.76 -2.17
C ILE A 126 0.77 15.71 -3.51
N ASN A 127 1.90 16.42 -3.59
CA ASN A 127 2.86 16.33 -4.68
C ASN A 127 4.09 15.58 -4.19
N PHE A 128 4.64 14.70 -5.02
CA PHE A 128 5.80 13.88 -4.73
C PHE A 128 6.57 13.59 -6.01
N MET A 129 7.79 13.09 -5.86
CA MET A 129 8.63 12.73 -7.00
C MET A 129 8.62 11.22 -7.21
N GLU A 130 8.90 10.78 -8.42
CA GLU A 130 9.02 9.35 -8.74
C GLU A 130 10.01 8.62 -7.81
N ARG A 131 11.10 9.27 -7.41
CA ARG A 131 12.09 8.73 -6.47
C ARG A 131 11.57 8.46 -5.06
N ASP A 132 10.47 9.12 -4.66
CA ASP A 132 9.85 8.96 -3.35
C ASP A 132 8.95 7.71 -3.29
N ILE A 133 8.67 7.09 -4.45
CA ILE A 133 7.88 5.88 -4.54
C ILE A 133 8.71 4.68 -4.09
N VAL A 134 8.22 3.97 -3.09
CA VAL A 134 8.87 2.78 -2.52
C VAL A 134 8.19 1.48 -2.91
N ASP A 135 6.89 1.54 -3.22
CA ASP A 135 6.11 0.38 -3.67
C ASP A 135 4.93 0.82 -4.55
N TRP A 136 4.27 -0.11 -5.18
CA TRP A 136 3.12 0.13 -6.04
C TRP A 136 2.23 -1.11 -6.11
N MET A 137 0.96 -0.93 -6.47
CA MET A 137 0.03 -2.02 -6.72
C MET A 137 -1.01 -1.65 -7.77
N TYR A 138 -1.63 -2.66 -8.36
CA TYR A 138 -2.87 -2.56 -9.13
C TYR A 138 -3.58 -3.91 -9.11
N MET A 139 -4.85 -3.92 -9.48
CA MET A 139 -5.62 -5.15 -9.66
C MET A 139 -5.65 -5.52 -11.14
N GLU A 140 -5.39 -6.78 -11.45
CA GLU A 140 -5.52 -7.35 -12.79
C GLU A 140 -6.47 -8.55 -12.73
N ARG A 141 -7.67 -8.41 -13.29
CA ARG A 141 -8.71 -9.47 -13.28
C ARG A 141 -8.98 -10.05 -11.90
N GLY A 142 -9.03 -9.19 -10.89
CA GLY A 142 -9.24 -9.58 -9.50
C GLY A 142 -8.01 -10.04 -8.73
N ALA A 143 -6.84 -10.13 -9.38
CA ALA A 143 -5.59 -10.49 -8.74
C ALA A 143 -4.73 -9.23 -8.47
N MET A 144 -4.16 -9.11 -7.25
CA MET A 144 -3.27 -8.01 -6.90
C MET A 144 -1.88 -8.23 -7.48
N ARG A 145 -1.38 -7.23 -8.19
CA ARG A 145 -0.02 -7.13 -8.71
C ARG A 145 0.79 -6.12 -7.90
N GLY A 146 2.09 -6.33 -7.75
CA GLY A 146 2.95 -5.50 -6.93
C GLY A 146 2.77 -5.77 -5.44
N ASN A 147 2.71 -4.71 -4.63
CA ASN A 147 2.64 -4.73 -3.17
C ASN A 147 3.75 -5.60 -2.54
N TYR A 148 4.99 -5.31 -2.94
CA TYR A 148 6.18 -6.07 -2.53
C TYR A 148 6.41 -6.02 -1.03
N THR A 149 6.05 -4.89 -0.39
CA THR A 149 6.15 -4.72 1.06
C THR A 149 5.25 -5.70 1.81
N ALA A 150 3.99 -5.87 1.38
CA ALA A 150 3.10 -6.85 1.98
C ALA A 150 3.61 -8.29 1.74
N ARG A 151 4.15 -8.59 0.56
CA ARG A 151 4.75 -9.90 0.26
C ARG A 151 5.94 -10.19 1.18
N ALA A 152 6.77 -9.19 1.49
CA ALA A 152 7.89 -9.34 2.40
C ALA A 152 7.41 -9.68 3.82
N LEU A 153 6.38 -9.00 4.33
CA LEU A 153 5.78 -9.29 5.62
C LEU A 153 5.21 -10.71 5.69
N LEU A 154 4.55 -11.14 4.61
CA LEU A 154 3.92 -12.47 4.55
C LEU A 154 4.92 -13.62 4.50
N LYS A 155 6.19 -13.41 4.15
CA LYS A 155 7.20 -14.49 4.16
C LYS A 155 7.27 -15.20 5.50
N ASN A 156 7.22 -14.43 6.60
CA ASN A 156 7.32 -14.92 7.97
C ASN A 156 5.95 -15.19 8.62
N ALA A 157 4.86 -15.01 7.88
CA ALA A 157 3.51 -15.25 8.36
C ALA A 157 3.18 -16.74 8.41
N SER A 158 2.24 -17.10 9.29
CA SER A 158 1.65 -18.44 9.32
C SER A 158 0.92 -18.77 8.04
N GLN A 159 0.74 -20.06 7.75
CA GLN A 159 -0.02 -20.49 6.57
C GLN A 159 -1.46 -19.95 6.56
N THR A 160 -2.09 -19.91 7.74
CA THR A 160 -3.44 -19.36 7.91
C THR A 160 -3.52 -17.87 7.53
N GLU A 161 -2.52 -17.07 7.94
CA GLU A 161 -2.44 -15.65 7.58
C GLU A 161 -2.21 -15.46 6.08
N LYS A 162 -1.32 -16.26 5.48
CA LYS A 162 -1.08 -16.25 4.03
C LYS A 162 -2.36 -16.55 3.24
N GLU A 163 -3.11 -17.55 3.66
CA GLU A 163 -4.37 -17.92 3.01
C GLU A 163 -5.45 -16.86 3.21
N ALA A 164 -5.56 -16.26 4.40
CA ALA A 164 -6.47 -15.17 4.66
C ALA A 164 -6.16 -13.96 3.77
N PHE A 165 -4.87 -13.62 3.64
CA PHE A 165 -4.42 -12.52 2.79
C PHE A 165 -4.68 -12.79 1.30
N ARG A 166 -4.41 -14.02 0.82
CA ARG A 166 -4.73 -14.41 -0.56
C ARG A 166 -6.22 -14.29 -0.87
N ARG A 167 -7.08 -14.76 0.03
CA ARG A 167 -8.54 -14.68 -0.14
C ARG A 167 -9.04 -13.25 -0.16
N GLN A 168 -8.46 -12.40 0.69
CA GLN A 168 -8.92 -11.03 0.84
C GLN A 168 -8.44 -10.11 -0.30
N PHE A 169 -7.22 -10.30 -0.78
CA PHE A 169 -6.57 -9.39 -1.71
C PHE A 169 -6.27 -10.00 -3.09
N GLY A 170 -6.69 -11.23 -3.33
CA GLY A 170 -6.49 -11.87 -4.63
C GLY A 170 -5.03 -12.00 -5.03
N PHE A 171 -4.11 -12.21 -4.07
CA PHE A 171 -2.72 -12.44 -4.41
C PHE A 171 -2.59 -13.73 -5.19
N ASP A 172 -2.15 -13.64 -6.44
CA ASP A 172 -1.67 -14.78 -7.20
C ASP A 172 -0.14 -14.80 -7.21
N GLY A 173 0.45 -15.98 -7.11
CA GLY A 173 1.88 -16.20 -7.13
C GLY A 173 2.51 -16.46 -5.77
N GLU A 174 3.82 -16.76 -5.80
CA GLU A 174 4.62 -17.05 -4.61
C GLU A 174 4.69 -15.81 -3.69
N LEU A 175 4.44 -16.08 -2.43
CA LEU A 175 4.61 -15.14 -1.33
C LEU A 175 6.07 -15.14 -0.89
#